data_11301d80bb885bd08ec4ab27cc1525d8
#
_entry.id   11301d80bb885bd08ec4ab27cc1525d8
#
_cell.length_a   1.000
_cell.length_b   1.000
_cell.length_c   1.000
_cell.angle_alpha   90.00
_cell.angle_beta   90.00
_cell.angle_gamma   90.00
#
_symmetry.space_group_name_H-M   'P 1'
#
loop_
_entity.id
_entity.type
_entity.pdbx_description
1 polymer ?
#
loop_
_entity_poly.entity_id
_entity_poly.type
_entity_poly.pdbx_seq_one_letter_code
_entity_poly.pdbx_strand_id
1 'polypeptide(L)'
;MTKSKVTPTRWFACLRGIDPAQRRWTLTFVVSCCLFMAPPGDAKAHDVNHREFDDWYSGLMRPGTTTSCCNVSDCHHTEAEYRADGWWARIGRPVYRSDASGKAYVADWVLLDFIHIPEDKILRQHDNPTGEAVICHSTPILIGIQPVILYCFVPPSEG
;
A
#
# COMPACT_ATOMS: atom_id res chain seq x y z
N MET A 1 -15.34 33.44 -12.89
CA MET A 1 -13.95 33.07 -13.27
C MET A 1 -12.98 34.01 -12.59
N THR A 2 -12.51 33.65 -11.40
CA THR A 2 -11.60 34.51 -10.59
C THR A 2 -10.23 33.82 -10.56
N LYS A 3 -9.26 34.41 -11.28
CA LYS A 3 -7.87 33.95 -11.30
C LYS A 3 -7.19 34.39 -9.99
N SER A 4 -6.88 33.44 -9.11
CA SER A 4 -6.05 33.66 -7.93
C SER A 4 -4.59 33.82 -8.36
N LYS A 5 -4.01 35.02 -8.13
CA LYS A 5 -2.58 35.31 -8.30
C LYS A 5 -1.82 34.72 -7.10
N VAL A 6 -1.00 33.70 -7.34
CA VAL A 6 -0.03 33.22 -6.36
C VAL A 6 1.18 34.12 -6.37
N THR A 7 1.42 34.84 -5.25
CA THR A 7 2.58 35.73 -5.05
C THR A 7 3.78 34.84 -4.63
N PRO A 8 4.96 34.99 -5.26
CA PRO A 8 6.15 34.23 -4.82
C PRO A 8 6.69 34.83 -3.52
N THR A 9 6.62 34.08 -2.44
CA THR A 9 7.02 34.45 -1.10
C THR A 9 8.54 34.46 -0.95
N ARG A 10 9.05 35.58 -0.55
CA ARG A 10 10.36 36.01 -0.01
C ARG A 10 11.14 34.92 0.78
N TRP A 11 11.90 34.09 0.09
CA TRP A 11 12.83 33.13 0.75
C TRP A 11 14.31 33.53 0.63
N PHE A 12 14.64 34.72 0.10
CA PHE A 12 16.03 35.15 -0.16
C PHE A 12 16.65 36.09 0.89
N ALA A 13 16.01 36.27 2.05
CA ALA A 13 16.46 37.29 3.03
C ALA A 13 17.40 36.75 4.15
N CYS A 14 17.72 35.47 4.18
CA CYS A 14 18.47 34.88 5.33
C CYS A 14 19.97 34.60 5.09
N LEU A 15 20.53 34.99 3.95
CA LEU A 15 21.93 34.73 3.61
C LEU A 15 22.89 35.93 3.71
N ARG A 16 22.46 37.04 4.28
CA ARG A 16 23.35 38.18 4.56
C ARG A 16 23.92 38.11 5.95
N GLY A 17 25.08 37.51 6.10
CA GLY A 17 25.82 37.47 7.36
C GLY A 17 26.66 36.24 7.62
N ILE A 18 26.77 35.34 6.68
CA ILE A 18 27.57 34.11 6.84
C ILE A 18 28.99 34.35 6.27
N ASP A 19 30.01 34.19 7.11
CA ASP A 19 31.43 34.21 6.76
C ASP A 19 31.72 33.32 5.55
N PRO A 20 32.53 33.75 4.57
CA PRO A 20 32.83 32.96 3.37
C PRO A 20 33.44 31.60 3.66
N ALA A 21 34.13 31.43 4.80
CA ALA A 21 34.63 30.14 5.25
C ALA A 21 33.50 29.19 5.71
N GLN A 22 32.50 29.69 6.41
CA GLN A 22 31.32 28.92 6.82
C GLN A 22 30.38 28.61 5.65
N ARG A 23 30.35 29.46 4.63
CA ARG A 23 29.51 29.27 3.45
C ARG A 23 29.88 28.03 2.63
N ARG A 24 31.14 27.62 2.62
CA ARG A 24 31.60 26.37 1.96
C ARG A 24 31.07 25.13 2.66
N TRP A 25 31.08 25.12 3.97
CA TRP A 25 30.61 23.96 4.76
C TRP A 25 29.08 23.82 4.72
N THR A 26 28.35 24.94 4.81
CA THR A 26 26.87 24.91 4.73
C THR A 26 26.36 24.51 3.36
N LEU A 27 27.00 24.96 2.27
CA LEU A 27 26.62 24.53 0.91
C LEU A 27 26.88 23.03 0.69
N THR A 28 27.99 22.50 1.18
CA THR A 28 28.30 21.06 1.09
C THR A 28 27.31 20.23 1.87
N PHE A 29 26.87 20.68 3.06
CA PHE A 29 25.89 19.98 3.88
C PHE A 29 24.48 20.00 3.26
N VAL A 30 24.05 21.13 2.71
CA VAL A 30 22.73 21.27 2.07
C VAL A 30 22.66 20.45 0.80
N VAL A 31 23.71 20.44 -0.05
CA VAL A 31 23.77 19.60 -1.26
C VAL A 31 23.83 18.11 -0.92
N SER A 32 24.57 17.73 0.14
CA SER A 32 24.62 16.33 0.62
C SER A 32 23.28 15.86 1.16
N CYS A 33 22.54 16.70 1.87
CA CYS A 33 21.22 16.35 2.42
C CYS A 33 20.14 16.21 1.34
N CYS A 34 20.23 17.00 0.26
CA CYS A 34 19.28 16.89 -0.87
C CYS A 34 19.51 15.65 -1.75
N LEU A 35 20.73 15.09 -1.75
CA LEU A 35 21.04 13.88 -2.53
C LEU A 35 20.52 12.58 -1.86
N PHE A 36 20.17 12.63 -0.58
CA PHE A 36 19.63 11.47 0.14
C PHE A 36 18.10 11.44 0.26
N MET A 37 17.39 12.46 -0.23
CA MET A 37 15.95 12.39 -0.41
C MET A 37 15.63 11.76 -1.77
N ALA A 38 15.99 10.49 -1.94
CA ALA A 38 15.36 9.68 -2.97
C ALA A 38 13.85 9.69 -2.67
N PRO A 39 12.97 10.01 -3.64
CA PRO A 39 11.55 9.88 -3.44
C PRO A 39 11.30 8.45 -2.94
N PRO A 40 10.39 8.25 -1.96
CA PRO A 40 9.96 6.90 -1.62
C PRO A 40 9.53 6.26 -2.91
N GLY A 41 10.24 5.20 -3.33
CA GLY A 41 9.84 4.43 -4.50
C GLY A 41 8.40 4.00 -4.27
N ASP A 42 7.54 4.22 -5.25
CA ASP A 42 6.15 3.79 -5.20
C ASP A 42 6.14 2.29 -4.90
N ALA A 43 5.82 1.97 -3.66
CA ALA A 43 5.59 0.61 -3.24
C ALA A 43 4.26 0.20 -3.85
N LYS A 44 4.30 -0.37 -5.05
CA LYS A 44 3.11 -0.88 -5.71
C LYS A 44 2.66 -2.14 -4.99
N ALA A 45 1.41 -2.17 -4.58
CA ALA A 45 0.75 -3.37 -4.09
C ALA A 45 0.62 -4.33 -5.29
N HIS A 46 1.27 -5.47 -5.22
CA HIS A 46 1.30 -6.41 -6.35
C HIS A 46 0.73 -7.75 -5.92
N ASP A 47 -0.31 -8.18 -6.58
CA ASP A 47 -0.43 -9.59 -6.90
C ASP A 47 0.48 -9.86 -8.10
N VAL A 48 1.57 -10.59 -7.88
CA VAL A 48 2.57 -10.83 -8.94
C VAL A 48 2.01 -11.57 -10.16
N ASN A 49 0.87 -12.25 -10.00
CA ASN A 49 0.21 -12.99 -11.06
C ASN A 49 -0.77 -12.11 -11.85
N HIS A 50 -1.17 -10.94 -11.30
CA HIS A 50 -2.21 -10.07 -11.84
C HIS A 50 -1.82 -8.59 -11.82
N ARG A 51 -0.67 -8.28 -12.43
CA ARG A 51 -0.12 -6.90 -12.49
C ARG A 51 -1.00 -5.92 -13.25
N GLU A 52 -1.88 -6.41 -14.11
CA GLU A 52 -2.87 -5.61 -14.82
C GLU A 52 -3.84 -4.89 -13.89
N PHE A 53 -3.98 -5.37 -12.65
CA PHE A 53 -4.85 -4.77 -11.64
C PHE A 53 -4.10 -3.90 -10.60
N ASP A 54 -2.81 -3.66 -10.75
CA ASP A 54 -1.99 -2.89 -9.80
C ASP A 54 -2.60 -1.52 -9.47
N ASP A 55 -3.07 -0.79 -10.48
CA ASP A 55 -3.68 0.52 -10.29
C ASP A 55 -4.99 0.43 -9.51
N TRP A 56 -5.78 -0.61 -9.77
CA TRP A 56 -7.01 -0.88 -9.04
C TRP A 56 -6.72 -1.23 -7.58
N TYR A 57 -5.78 -2.14 -7.30
CA TYR A 57 -5.35 -2.47 -5.95
C TYR A 57 -4.88 -1.24 -5.17
N SER A 58 -4.11 -0.37 -5.82
CA SER A 58 -3.59 0.86 -5.22
C SER A 58 -4.70 1.85 -4.86
N GLY A 59 -5.83 1.79 -5.56
CA GLY A 59 -7.03 2.60 -5.31
C GLY A 59 -7.91 2.11 -4.17
N LEU A 60 -7.70 0.88 -3.66
CA LEU A 60 -8.52 0.34 -2.57
C LEU A 60 -8.25 1.08 -1.27
N MET A 61 -9.29 1.71 -0.72
CA MET A 61 -9.21 2.45 0.55
C MET A 61 -9.97 1.73 1.65
N ARG A 62 -9.43 1.72 2.87
CA ARG A 62 -10.13 1.14 4.03
C ARG A 62 -11.45 1.86 4.24
N PRO A 63 -12.54 1.14 4.51
CA PRO A 63 -13.86 1.73 4.65
C PRO A 63 -13.87 2.91 5.62
N GLY A 64 -14.45 4.04 5.18
CA GLY A 64 -14.58 5.25 5.98
C GLY A 64 -13.27 6.01 6.26
N THR A 65 -12.16 5.68 5.56
CA THR A 65 -10.87 6.34 5.75
C THR A 65 -10.22 6.74 4.43
N THR A 66 -9.13 7.49 4.50
CA THR A 66 -8.24 7.81 3.37
C THR A 66 -6.98 6.95 3.34
N THR A 67 -6.96 5.88 4.15
CA THR A 67 -5.81 4.97 4.24
C THR A 67 -6.01 3.82 3.26
N SER A 68 -4.98 3.52 2.46
CA SER A 68 -5.03 2.39 1.53
C SER A 68 -5.22 1.05 2.25
N CYS A 69 -5.96 0.14 1.64
CA CYS A 69 -6.05 -1.26 2.04
C CYS A 69 -4.72 -1.98 1.83
N CYS A 70 -4.06 -1.66 0.73
CA CYS A 70 -2.87 -2.34 0.26
C CYS A 70 -1.63 -1.55 0.64
N ASN A 71 -0.71 -2.19 1.37
CA ASN A 71 0.61 -1.69 1.63
C ASN A 71 1.61 -2.75 1.15
N VAL A 72 2.06 -2.63 -0.10
CA VAL A 72 3.21 -3.36 -0.70
C VAL A 72 3.07 -4.87 -0.91
N SER A 73 2.04 -5.57 -0.63
CA SER A 73 1.82 -7.02 -0.88
C SER A 73 0.88 -7.63 0.16
N ASP A 74 -0.05 -6.84 0.66
CA ASP A 74 -0.95 -7.31 1.71
C ASP A 74 -2.26 -7.86 1.14
N CYS A 75 -2.49 -7.70 -0.18
CA CYS A 75 -3.71 -8.12 -0.87
C CYS A 75 -3.43 -9.32 -1.78
N HIS A 76 -4.38 -10.24 -1.82
CA HIS A 76 -4.34 -11.39 -2.72
C HIS A 76 -5.74 -11.89 -3.04
N HIS A 77 -5.87 -12.66 -4.12
CA HIS A 77 -7.08 -13.39 -4.45
C HIS A 77 -7.33 -14.47 -3.42
N THR A 78 -8.59 -14.73 -3.11
CA THR A 78 -8.97 -15.72 -2.10
C THR A 78 -10.27 -16.44 -2.45
N GLU A 79 -10.42 -17.63 -1.90
CA GLU A 79 -11.72 -18.29 -1.85
C GLU A 79 -12.60 -17.61 -0.82
N ALA A 80 -13.83 -17.28 -1.20
CA ALA A 80 -14.80 -16.66 -0.32
C ALA A 80 -16.18 -17.26 -0.52
N GLU A 81 -16.98 -17.25 0.54
CA GLU A 81 -18.35 -17.74 0.54
C GLU A 81 -19.23 -16.85 1.42
N TYR A 82 -20.47 -16.69 1.01
CA TYR A 82 -21.47 -15.99 1.83
C TYR A 82 -22.27 -17.01 2.63
N ARG A 83 -22.20 -16.90 3.96
CA ARG A 83 -22.90 -17.76 4.90
C ARG A 83 -24.04 -17.00 5.58
N ALA A 84 -24.82 -17.68 6.45
CA ALA A 84 -25.96 -17.06 7.15
C ALA A 84 -25.59 -15.84 8.00
N ASP A 85 -24.34 -15.77 8.43
CA ASP A 85 -23.78 -14.70 9.30
C ASP A 85 -22.87 -13.71 8.54
N GLY A 86 -22.79 -13.79 7.20
CA GLY A 86 -22.02 -12.88 6.36
C GLY A 86 -20.94 -13.54 5.54
N TRP A 87 -19.97 -12.73 5.07
CA TRP A 87 -18.86 -13.20 4.28
C TRP A 87 -17.83 -13.93 5.11
N TRP A 88 -17.33 -15.03 4.55
CA TRP A 88 -16.19 -15.79 5.02
C TRP A 88 -15.16 -15.89 3.90
N ALA A 89 -13.89 -15.68 4.21
CA ALA A 89 -12.82 -15.77 3.23
C ALA A 89 -11.58 -16.42 3.85
N ARG A 90 -10.78 -17.07 2.99
CA ARG A 90 -9.52 -17.68 3.45
C ARG A 90 -8.44 -16.61 3.56
N ILE A 91 -7.72 -16.62 4.67
CA ILE A 91 -6.49 -15.84 4.79
C ILE A 91 -5.36 -16.55 4.07
N GLY A 92 -4.35 -15.79 3.65
CA GLY A 92 -3.19 -16.33 2.95
C GLY A 92 -1.90 -16.13 3.73
N ARG A 93 -0.94 -17.01 3.46
CA ARG A 93 0.45 -16.86 3.85
C ARG A 93 1.29 -16.67 2.60
N PRO A 94 2.05 -15.56 2.47
CA PRO A 94 2.85 -15.32 1.28
C PRO A 94 4.02 -16.30 1.17
N VAL A 95 4.29 -16.73 -0.06
CA VAL A 95 5.47 -17.50 -0.43
C VAL A 95 6.48 -16.53 -1.04
N TYR A 96 7.59 -16.33 -0.37
CA TYR A 96 8.64 -15.43 -0.85
C TYR A 96 9.61 -16.15 -1.77
N ARG A 97 10.03 -15.45 -2.81
CA ARG A 97 11.18 -15.80 -3.67
C ARG A 97 12.10 -14.60 -3.80
N SER A 98 13.30 -14.83 -4.28
CA SER A 98 14.26 -13.77 -4.62
C SER A 98 14.42 -13.65 -6.12
N ASP A 99 14.49 -12.43 -6.62
CA ASP A 99 14.86 -12.15 -8.01
C ASP A 99 16.38 -12.31 -8.24
N ALA A 100 16.81 -12.07 -9.47
CA ALA A 100 18.23 -12.16 -9.85
C ALA A 100 19.15 -11.16 -9.12
N SER A 101 18.60 -10.09 -8.53
CA SER A 101 19.32 -9.11 -7.71
C SER A 101 19.36 -9.50 -6.23
N GLY A 102 18.71 -10.59 -5.83
CA GLY A 102 18.56 -11.04 -4.43
C GLY A 102 17.45 -10.34 -3.68
N LYS A 103 16.62 -9.49 -4.32
CA LYS A 103 15.49 -8.83 -3.71
C LYS A 103 14.33 -9.82 -3.54
N ALA A 104 13.83 -9.94 -2.30
CA ALA A 104 12.67 -10.78 -2.01
C ALA A 104 11.39 -10.14 -2.55
N TYR A 105 10.50 -10.99 -3.09
CA TYR A 105 9.14 -10.63 -3.51
C TYR A 105 8.17 -11.76 -3.18
N VAL A 106 6.88 -11.45 -3.05
CA VAL A 106 5.83 -12.45 -2.89
C VAL A 106 5.59 -13.10 -4.26
N ALA A 107 5.83 -14.39 -4.35
CA ALA A 107 5.68 -15.14 -5.59
C ALA A 107 4.35 -15.87 -5.68
N ASP A 108 3.73 -16.16 -4.54
CA ASP A 108 2.49 -16.93 -4.45
C ASP A 108 1.89 -16.80 -3.04
N TRP A 109 0.67 -17.34 -2.86
CA TRP A 109 -0.02 -17.40 -1.58
C TRP A 109 -0.48 -18.82 -1.27
N VAL A 110 -0.23 -19.27 -0.05
CA VAL A 110 -0.82 -20.51 0.48
C VAL A 110 -2.06 -20.14 1.28
N LEU A 111 -3.24 -20.51 0.77
CA LEU A 111 -4.50 -20.26 1.46
C LEU A 111 -4.59 -21.13 2.72
N LEU A 112 -4.99 -20.49 3.82
CA LEU A 112 -5.17 -21.10 5.13
C LEU A 112 -6.67 -21.26 5.43
N ASP A 113 -7.05 -21.15 6.70
CA ASP A 113 -8.43 -21.33 7.14
C ASP A 113 -9.32 -20.15 6.77
N PHE A 114 -10.64 -20.41 6.72
CA PHE A 114 -11.64 -19.36 6.57
C PHE A 114 -11.76 -18.53 7.86
N ILE A 115 -11.85 -17.23 7.70
CA ILE A 115 -12.20 -16.31 8.78
C ILE A 115 -13.51 -15.59 8.44
N HIS A 116 -14.29 -15.25 9.45
CA HIS A 116 -15.44 -14.36 9.29
C HIS A 116 -14.96 -12.95 8.97
N ILE A 117 -15.57 -12.32 7.96
CA ILE A 117 -15.25 -10.97 7.53
C ILE A 117 -16.19 -9.98 8.23
N PRO A 118 -15.66 -9.09 9.09
CA PRO A 118 -16.47 -8.04 9.69
C PRO A 118 -17.04 -7.10 8.64
N GLU A 119 -18.29 -6.69 8.82
CA GLU A 119 -19.02 -5.84 7.86
C GLU A 119 -18.29 -4.50 7.60
N ASP A 120 -17.61 -3.95 8.60
CA ASP A 120 -16.83 -2.71 8.51
C ASP A 120 -15.52 -2.87 7.70
N LYS A 121 -15.20 -4.06 7.21
CA LYS A 121 -14.05 -4.35 6.34
C LYS A 121 -14.43 -4.62 4.90
N ILE A 122 -15.73 -4.72 4.61
CA ILE A 122 -16.22 -5.05 3.27
C ILE A 122 -16.24 -3.79 2.40
N LEU A 123 -15.52 -3.82 1.30
CA LEU A 123 -15.59 -2.82 0.25
C LEU A 123 -16.70 -3.20 -0.72
N ARG A 124 -17.78 -2.42 -0.72
CA ARG A 124 -18.90 -2.59 -1.64
C ARG A 124 -18.63 -1.86 -2.96
N GLN A 125 -17.54 -2.19 -3.61
CA GLN A 125 -17.21 -1.65 -4.92
C GLN A 125 -17.85 -2.52 -5.99
N HIS A 126 -18.55 -1.86 -6.93
CA HIS A 126 -19.22 -2.54 -8.04
C HIS A 126 -18.28 -2.85 -9.22
N ASP A 127 -17.02 -2.42 -9.12
CA ASP A 127 -16.02 -2.45 -10.18
C ASP A 127 -14.83 -3.39 -9.88
N ASN A 128 -15.09 -4.51 -9.21
CA ASN A 128 -14.04 -5.51 -9.00
C ASN A 128 -13.64 -6.16 -10.37
N PRO A 129 -12.56 -5.71 -11.01
CA PRO A 129 -12.19 -6.18 -12.34
C PRO A 129 -11.59 -7.58 -12.32
N THR A 130 -11.24 -8.08 -11.14
CA THR A 130 -10.62 -9.40 -11.00
C THR A 130 -11.65 -10.52 -11.13
N GLY A 131 -12.95 -10.23 -10.89
CA GLY A 131 -14.02 -11.22 -10.85
C GLY A 131 -14.01 -12.11 -9.61
N GLU A 132 -12.87 -12.21 -8.92
CA GLU A 132 -12.66 -13.06 -7.75
C GLU A 132 -12.69 -12.24 -6.46
N ALA A 133 -12.88 -12.91 -5.32
CA ALA A 133 -12.75 -12.23 -4.04
C ALA A 133 -11.31 -11.82 -3.78
N VAL A 134 -11.13 -10.61 -3.19
CA VAL A 134 -9.83 -10.10 -2.79
C VAL A 134 -9.82 -9.79 -1.31
N ILE A 135 -8.78 -10.25 -0.60
CA ILE A 135 -8.57 -9.98 0.81
C ILE A 135 -7.24 -9.27 1.03
N CYS A 136 -7.26 -8.24 1.89
CA CYS A 136 -6.07 -7.50 2.29
C CYS A 136 -5.88 -7.61 3.80
N HIS A 137 -4.78 -8.18 4.24
CA HIS A 137 -4.51 -8.40 5.66
C HIS A 137 -3.02 -8.37 6.00
N SER A 138 -2.70 -8.15 7.29
CA SER A 138 -1.32 -8.28 7.73
C SER A 138 -0.85 -9.73 7.63
N THR A 139 0.39 -9.90 7.19
CA THR A 139 1.03 -11.23 7.25
C THR A 139 1.46 -11.51 8.68
N PRO A 140 0.95 -12.57 9.33
CA PRO A 140 1.47 -12.96 10.63
C PRO A 140 2.92 -13.47 10.47
N ILE A 141 3.86 -12.81 11.14
CA ILE A 141 5.29 -13.21 11.13
C ILE A 141 5.45 -14.57 11.81
N LEU A 142 4.59 -14.88 12.79
CA LEU A 142 4.55 -16.15 13.50
C LEU A 142 3.09 -16.60 13.60
N ILE A 143 2.77 -17.70 12.93
CA ILE A 143 1.44 -18.32 12.98
C ILE A 143 1.08 -18.65 14.43
N GLY A 144 -0.06 -18.13 14.91
CA GLY A 144 -0.58 -18.40 16.24
C GLY A 144 -0.09 -17.45 17.36
N ILE A 145 0.86 -16.54 17.08
CA ILE A 145 1.38 -15.58 18.09
C ILE A 145 0.87 -14.15 17.85
N GLN A 146 0.60 -13.78 16.59
CA GLN A 146 0.06 -12.45 16.27
C GLN A 146 -1.32 -12.59 15.61
N PRO A 147 -2.30 -11.78 16.02
CA PRO A 147 -3.58 -11.76 15.36
C PRO A 147 -3.41 -11.23 13.93
N VAL A 148 -4.10 -11.87 12.98
CA VAL A 148 -4.22 -11.34 11.62
C VAL A 148 -5.05 -10.06 11.69
N ILE A 149 -4.51 -8.97 11.19
CA ILE A 149 -5.23 -7.70 11.07
C ILE A 149 -5.81 -7.65 9.66
N LEU A 150 -7.12 -7.75 9.57
CA LEU A 150 -7.85 -7.58 8.32
C LEU A 150 -7.99 -6.08 8.01
N TYR A 151 -7.54 -5.67 6.84
CA TYR A 151 -7.64 -4.29 6.38
C TYR A 151 -8.90 -4.07 5.56
N CYS A 152 -9.11 -4.89 4.53
CA CYS A 152 -10.23 -4.80 3.60
C CYS A 152 -10.55 -6.16 2.99
N PHE A 153 -11.79 -6.29 2.53
CA PHE A 153 -12.27 -7.41 1.73
C PHE A 153 -13.13 -6.87 0.60
N VAL A 154 -12.87 -7.34 -0.61
CA VAL A 154 -13.69 -7.07 -1.80
C VAL A 154 -14.38 -8.37 -2.18
N PRO A 155 -15.71 -8.44 -2.15
CA PRO A 155 -16.44 -9.60 -2.62
C PRO A 155 -16.17 -9.90 -4.10
N PRO A 156 -16.38 -11.15 -4.56
CA PRO A 156 -16.36 -11.46 -5.98
C PRO A 156 -17.41 -10.63 -6.69
N SER A 157 -17.16 -10.28 -7.95
CA SER A 157 -18.20 -9.66 -8.78
C SER A 157 -19.32 -10.67 -8.98
N GLU A 158 -20.55 -10.26 -8.71
CA GLU A 158 -21.72 -11.07 -9.04
C GLU A 158 -21.74 -11.26 -10.57
N GLY A 159 -21.64 -12.50 -11.03
CA GLY A 159 -21.72 -12.89 -12.43
C GLY A 159 -23.16 -12.86 -12.95
#